data_52eb74095580fe56d21c1bf1c84a58d5
#
_entry.id   52eb74095580fe56d21c1bf1c84a58d5
#
_cell.length_a   1.000
_cell.length_b   1.000
_cell.length_c   1.000
_cell.angle_alpha   90.00
_cell.angle_beta   90.00
_cell.angle_gamma   90.00
#
_symmetry.space_group_name_H-M   'P 1'
#
loop_
_entity.id
_entity.type
_entity.pdbx_description
1 polymer ?
#
loop_
_entity_poly.entity_id
_entity_poly.type
_entity_poly.pdbx_seq_one_letter_code
_entity_poly.pdbx_strand_id
1 'polypeptide(L)'
;MAEWPSDIRLAQIARPPAPSTGVERPAPRRSALAEGTTPPSIAAYPPPSDRASRARLEHLLIAISRARTPRGVADALLANVAWIACRGAIFLRVRGELRGFAGRGRSVSKITLSRARLALGSPSILGYLTSIPTSYRGRIHHDIRSRDFLIDALGSVPDEITAFSITARGRVLGVGYADGVYASLKGDELAQLGRQVGQALLRTYRAATHLIGRRHDEGISH
;
A
#
# COMPACT_ATOMS: atom_id res chain seq x y z
N MET A 1 -1.19 -27.34 -11.90
CA MET A 1 -1.28 -26.29 -10.85
C MET A 1 0.11 -25.70 -10.70
N ALA A 2 0.35 -24.51 -11.25
CA ALA A 2 1.64 -23.86 -11.12
C ALA A 2 1.73 -23.28 -9.70
N GLU A 3 2.60 -23.84 -8.88
CA GLU A 3 2.94 -23.29 -7.57
C GLU A 3 3.51 -21.90 -7.76
N TRP A 4 2.98 -20.96 -7.00
CA TRP A 4 3.57 -19.64 -6.83
C TRP A 4 4.95 -19.87 -6.22
N PRO A 5 6.04 -19.31 -6.80
CA PRO A 5 7.36 -19.47 -6.21
C PRO A 5 7.32 -18.95 -4.78
N SER A 6 7.37 -19.86 -3.82
CA SER A 6 7.38 -19.59 -2.39
C SER A 6 8.58 -18.74 -1.93
N ASP A 7 9.54 -18.57 -2.85
CA ASP A 7 10.82 -17.90 -2.64
C ASP A 7 10.92 -16.53 -3.31
N ILE A 8 9.84 -15.74 -3.30
CA ILE A 8 10.01 -14.33 -3.60
C ILE A 8 10.80 -13.73 -2.43
N ARG A 9 12.13 -13.67 -2.59
CA ARG A 9 13.05 -12.99 -1.66
C ARG A 9 12.83 -11.48 -1.72
N LEU A 10 11.66 -11.00 -1.32
CA LEU A 10 11.39 -9.58 -1.09
C LEU A 10 12.32 -8.99 -0.01
N ALA A 11 12.93 -9.87 0.81
CA ALA A 11 13.82 -9.47 1.90
C ALA A 11 15.18 -8.92 1.43
N GLN A 12 15.61 -9.18 0.20
CA GLN A 12 16.94 -8.73 -0.26
C GLN A 12 16.94 -7.31 -0.85
N ILE A 13 15.78 -6.76 -1.19
CA ILE A 13 15.71 -5.41 -1.78
C ILE A 13 15.65 -4.30 -0.71
N ALA A 14 15.43 -4.65 0.56
CA ALA A 14 15.26 -3.67 1.64
C ALA A 14 15.85 -4.15 2.97
N ARG A 15 17.12 -4.55 2.99
CA ARG A 15 17.82 -4.72 4.26
C ARG A 15 18.48 -3.38 4.63
N PRO A 16 17.94 -2.62 5.58
CA PRO A 16 18.69 -1.52 6.17
C PRO A 16 19.86 -2.12 6.98
N PRO A 17 21.02 -1.42 7.09
CA PRO A 17 22.12 -1.83 7.93
C PRO A 17 21.62 -2.02 9.37
N ALA A 18 22.16 -3.02 10.06
CA ALA A 18 21.83 -3.31 11.45
C ALA A 18 22.10 -2.07 12.32
N PRO A 19 21.18 -1.71 13.24
CA PRO A 19 21.44 -0.63 14.17
C PRO A 19 22.57 -1.03 15.11
N SER A 20 23.62 -0.21 15.16
CA SER A 20 24.65 -0.26 16.17
C SER A 20 24.01 -0.08 17.55
N THR A 21 24.32 -1.02 18.42
CA THR A 21 23.99 -1.05 19.84
C THR A 21 24.42 0.23 20.55
N GLY A 22 23.52 0.78 21.38
CA GLY A 22 23.85 1.64 22.50
C GLY A 22 23.43 3.10 22.36
N VAL A 23 22.15 3.40 22.55
CA VAL A 23 21.71 4.68 23.10
C VAL A 23 20.52 4.41 24.02
N GLU A 24 20.74 4.64 25.29
CA GLU A 24 19.77 4.64 26.38
C GLU A 24 18.65 5.63 26.09
N ARG A 25 17.39 5.17 26.07
CA ARG A 25 16.22 6.02 25.85
C ARG A 25 15.89 6.80 27.11
N PRO A 26 15.91 8.13 27.09
CA PRO A 26 15.32 8.91 28.18
C PRO A 26 13.80 8.76 28.17
N ALA A 27 13.21 8.67 29.36
CA ALA A 27 11.78 8.53 29.59
C ALA A 27 10.98 9.71 28.99
N PRO A 28 9.75 9.46 28.47
CA PRO A 28 8.95 10.51 27.88
C PRO A 28 8.51 11.51 28.96
N ARG A 29 8.98 12.75 28.87
CA ARG A 29 8.43 13.87 29.61
C ARG A 29 7.00 14.11 29.14
N ARG A 30 6.05 14.00 30.06
CA ARG A 30 4.68 14.46 29.88
C ARG A 30 4.72 15.98 29.61
N SER A 31 4.59 16.37 28.35
CA SER A 31 4.39 17.77 27.98
C SER A 31 2.93 18.14 28.21
N ALA A 32 2.78 19.24 28.91
CA ALA A 32 1.52 19.86 29.26
C ALA A 32 0.61 20.08 28.04
N LEU A 33 -0.66 19.84 28.25
CA LEU A 33 -1.77 20.20 27.38
C LEU A 33 -1.65 21.66 26.93
N ALA A 34 -1.34 21.89 25.67
CA ALA A 34 -1.56 23.16 25.01
C ALA A 34 -3.01 23.19 24.55
N GLU A 35 -3.78 24.02 25.22
CA GLU A 35 -5.17 24.34 24.89
C GLU A 35 -5.26 24.99 23.51
N GLY A 36 -6.25 24.54 22.73
CA GLY A 36 -7.01 25.39 21.83
C GLY A 36 -6.34 25.93 20.59
N THR A 37 -5.90 25.05 19.66
CA THR A 37 -5.84 25.45 18.27
C THR A 37 -6.76 24.52 17.48
N THR A 38 -7.97 24.99 17.23
CA THR A 38 -8.89 24.38 16.26
C THR A 38 -8.10 24.21 14.95
N PRO A 39 -7.94 22.98 14.42
CA PRO A 39 -7.27 22.80 13.15
C PRO A 39 -8.04 23.61 12.09
N PRO A 40 -7.35 24.31 11.17
CA PRO A 40 -8.01 25.08 10.13
C PRO A 40 -8.97 24.12 9.42
N SER A 41 -10.24 24.52 9.38
CA SER A 41 -11.27 23.84 8.61
C SER A 41 -10.72 23.65 7.19
N ILE A 42 -10.44 22.40 6.81
CA ILE A 42 -10.02 22.09 5.45
C ILE A 42 -11.17 22.51 4.57
N ALA A 43 -11.00 23.63 3.87
CA ALA A 43 -11.97 24.13 2.92
C ALA A 43 -12.39 22.94 2.05
N ALA A 44 -13.68 22.61 2.11
CA ALA A 44 -14.23 21.48 1.39
C ALA A 44 -13.99 21.72 -0.11
N TYR A 45 -12.98 21.08 -0.68
CA TYR A 45 -12.81 21.04 -2.11
C TYR A 45 -14.09 20.42 -2.70
N PRO A 46 -14.78 21.10 -3.62
CA PRO A 46 -15.93 20.52 -4.25
C PRO A 46 -15.52 19.20 -4.89
N PRO A 47 -16.34 18.13 -4.74
CA PRO A 47 -16.01 16.84 -5.35
C PRO A 47 -15.82 17.05 -6.86
N PRO A 48 -14.74 16.48 -7.43
CA PRO A 48 -14.48 16.60 -8.88
C PRO A 48 -15.68 16.01 -9.64
N SER A 49 -16.02 16.62 -10.78
CA SER A 49 -17.06 16.08 -11.64
C SER A 49 -16.73 14.64 -12.06
N ASP A 50 -17.74 13.80 -12.31
CA ASP A 50 -17.57 12.41 -12.78
C ASP A 50 -16.65 12.30 -14.00
N ARG A 51 -16.71 13.29 -14.90
CA ARG A 51 -15.83 13.36 -16.08
C ARG A 51 -14.36 13.57 -15.69
N ALA A 52 -14.08 14.46 -14.75
CA ALA A 52 -12.72 14.70 -14.26
C ALA A 52 -12.16 13.48 -13.51
N SER A 53 -12.98 12.78 -12.75
CA SER A 53 -12.61 11.56 -12.05
C SER A 53 -12.26 10.44 -13.02
N ARG A 54 -13.04 10.25 -14.08
CA ARG A 54 -12.76 9.25 -15.14
C ARG A 54 -11.46 9.55 -15.89
N ALA A 55 -11.25 10.79 -16.33
CA ALA A 55 -10.03 11.18 -17.01
C ALA A 55 -8.78 10.92 -16.13
N ARG A 56 -8.87 11.20 -14.83
CA ARG A 56 -7.79 10.92 -13.89
C ARG A 56 -7.54 9.41 -13.74
N LEU A 57 -8.60 8.62 -13.65
CA LEU A 57 -8.46 7.15 -13.59
C LEU A 57 -7.79 6.62 -14.87
N GLU A 58 -8.17 7.09 -16.04
CA GLU A 58 -7.52 6.70 -17.30
C GLU A 58 -6.03 7.06 -17.31
N HIS A 59 -5.67 8.27 -16.92
CA HIS A 59 -4.26 8.68 -16.78
C HIS A 59 -3.48 7.81 -15.80
N LEU A 60 -4.09 7.46 -14.67
CA LEU A 60 -3.51 6.57 -13.68
C LEU A 60 -3.26 5.17 -14.27
N LEU A 61 -4.26 4.60 -14.96
CA LEU A 61 -4.14 3.28 -15.59
C LEU A 61 -3.03 3.26 -16.65
N ILE A 62 -2.90 4.32 -17.45
CA ILE A 62 -1.81 4.48 -18.41
C ILE A 62 -0.45 4.54 -17.70
N ALA A 63 -0.32 5.32 -16.64
CA ALA A 63 0.93 5.42 -15.87
C ALA A 63 1.35 4.06 -15.27
N ILE A 64 0.40 3.33 -14.69
CA ILE A 64 0.61 1.98 -14.16
C ILE A 64 1.04 1.00 -15.27
N SER A 65 0.42 1.07 -16.45
CA SER A 65 0.74 0.16 -17.57
C SER A 65 2.15 0.38 -18.12
N ARG A 66 2.66 1.61 -18.09
CA ARG A 66 4.00 2.00 -18.54
C ARG A 66 5.11 1.70 -17.55
N ALA A 67 4.79 1.46 -16.29
CA ALA A 67 5.77 1.18 -15.26
C ALA A 67 6.55 -0.11 -15.56
N ARG A 68 7.88 -0.06 -15.43
CA ARG A 68 8.81 -1.15 -15.75
C ARG A 68 9.35 -1.87 -14.51
N THR A 69 9.12 -1.34 -13.33
CA THR A 69 9.57 -1.92 -12.05
C THR A 69 8.40 -2.00 -11.06
N PRO A 70 8.42 -2.94 -10.09
CA PRO A 70 7.39 -2.99 -9.06
C PRO A 70 7.28 -1.68 -8.26
N ARG A 71 8.42 -1.04 -8.02
CA ARG A 71 8.44 0.27 -7.36
C ARG A 71 7.80 1.34 -8.23
N GLY A 72 8.08 1.37 -9.53
CA GLY A 72 7.46 2.29 -10.48
C GLY A 72 5.93 2.14 -10.56
N VAL A 73 5.41 0.90 -10.46
CA VAL A 73 3.96 0.66 -10.35
C VAL A 73 3.38 1.30 -9.09
N ALA A 74 4.06 1.11 -7.96
CA ALA A 74 3.64 1.71 -6.70
C ALA A 74 3.69 3.24 -6.74
N ASP A 75 4.77 3.80 -7.27
CA ASP A 75 4.95 5.26 -7.37
C ASP A 75 3.91 5.88 -8.30
N ALA A 76 3.57 5.22 -9.42
CA ALA A 76 2.50 5.65 -10.33
C ALA A 76 1.13 5.68 -9.64
N LEU A 77 0.79 4.61 -8.89
CA LEU A 77 -0.45 4.57 -8.12
C LEU A 77 -0.48 5.66 -7.06
N LEU A 78 0.55 5.74 -6.23
CA LEU A 78 0.60 6.64 -5.08
C LEU A 78 0.73 8.11 -5.47
N ALA A 79 1.38 8.43 -6.60
CA ALA A 79 1.42 9.79 -7.11
C ALA A 79 0.03 10.32 -7.44
N ASN A 80 -0.83 9.47 -7.98
CA ASN A 80 -2.20 9.85 -8.32
C ASN A 80 -3.14 9.81 -7.11
N VAL A 81 -2.92 8.88 -6.17
CA VAL A 81 -3.68 8.84 -4.90
C VAL A 81 -3.46 10.12 -4.09
N ALA A 82 -2.29 10.73 -4.12
CA ALA A 82 -2.00 11.97 -3.42
C ALA A 82 -2.92 13.16 -3.83
N TRP A 83 -3.59 13.08 -4.98
CA TRP A 83 -4.58 14.09 -5.42
C TRP A 83 -5.98 13.86 -4.86
N ILE A 84 -6.29 12.64 -4.45
CA ILE A 84 -7.64 12.22 -4.03
C ILE A 84 -7.68 11.75 -2.58
N ALA A 85 -6.54 11.61 -1.92
CA ALA A 85 -6.44 11.14 -0.55
C ALA A 85 -5.30 11.81 0.22
N CYS A 86 -5.45 11.92 1.54
CA CYS A 86 -4.40 12.45 2.40
C CYS A 86 -3.19 11.52 2.48
N ARG A 87 -3.44 10.22 2.47
CA ARG A 87 -2.43 9.15 2.50
C ARG A 87 -2.85 7.99 1.61
N GLY A 88 -1.87 7.36 1.01
CA GLY A 88 -2.05 6.11 0.30
C GLY A 88 -0.97 5.11 0.63
N ALA A 89 -1.29 3.83 0.59
CA ALA A 89 -0.34 2.75 0.81
C ALA A 89 -0.68 1.52 -0.05
N ILE A 90 0.34 0.72 -0.29
CA ILE A 90 0.22 -0.61 -0.88
C ILE A 90 0.77 -1.59 0.14
N PHE A 91 -0.03 -2.57 0.46
CA PHE A 91 0.35 -3.71 1.29
C PHE A 91 0.35 -4.96 0.44
N LEU A 92 1.41 -5.76 0.49
CA LEU A 92 1.51 -7.01 -0.26
C LEU A 92 1.41 -8.23 0.65
N ARG A 93 0.80 -9.27 0.13
CA ARG A 93 0.70 -10.58 0.80
C ARG A 93 2.04 -11.31 0.70
N VAL A 94 2.68 -11.59 1.83
CA VAL A 94 3.98 -12.27 1.92
C VAL A 94 3.93 -13.31 3.03
N ARG A 95 4.10 -14.60 2.72
CA ARG A 95 4.21 -15.70 3.71
C ARG A 95 3.11 -15.70 4.79
N GLY A 96 1.85 -15.52 4.38
CA GLY A 96 0.72 -15.54 5.33
C GLY A 96 0.49 -14.22 6.08
N GLU A 97 1.20 -13.17 5.74
CA GLU A 97 1.03 -11.83 6.30
C GLU A 97 0.79 -10.78 5.23
N LEU A 98 0.12 -9.70 5.59
CA LEU A 98 0.05 -8.46 4.83
C LEU A 98 1.17 -7.54 5.33
N ARG A 99 2.04 -7.11 4.42
CA ARG A 99 3.21 -6.28 4.72
C ARG A 99 3.21 -4.99 3.92
N GLY A 100 3.69 -3.91 4.52
CA GLY A 100 3.86 -2.63 3.83
C GLY A 100 4.89 -2.72 2.71
N PHE A 101 4.51 -2.29 1.51
CA PHE A 101 5.37 -2.26 0.33
C PHE A 101 5.75 -0.84 -0.07
N ALA A 102 4.77 0.04 -0.20
CA ALA A 102 4.96 1.43 -0.56
C ALA A 102 3.87 2.30 0.06
N GLY A 103 4.19 3.54 0.37
CA GLY A 103 3.23 4.50 0.89
C GLY A 103 3.64 5.93 0.61
N ARG A 104 2.65 6.83 0.59
CA ARG A 104 2.82 8.27 0.35
C ARG A 104 1.76 9.04 1.11
N GLY A 105 2.11 10.23 1.56
CA GLY A 105 1.22 11.15 2.25
C GLY A 105 1.78 11.64 3.58
N ARG A 106 0.98 12.43 4.27
CA ARG A 106 1.38 13.03 5.55
C ARG A 106 1.67 11.94 6.59
N SER A 107 2.80 12.04 7.26
CA SER A 107 3.23 11.11 8.33
C SER A 107 3.50 9.67 7.90
N VAL A 108 3.47 9.34 6.60
CA VAL A 108 3.83 7.99 6.11
C VAL A 108 5.34 7.84 6.09
N SER A 109 5.87 7.01 7.00
CA SER A 109 7.29 6.68 7.07
C SER A 109 7.57 5.35 6.36
N LYS A 110 8.63 5.32 5.53
CA LYS A 110 9.08 4.08 4.90
C LYS A 110 9.49 3.03 5.94
N ILE A 111 10.05 3.46 7.08
CA ILE A 111 10.52 2.57 8.14
C ILE A 111 9.34 1.90 8.84
N THR A 112 8.35 2.69 9.29
CA THR A 112 7.16 2.16 9.98
C THR A 112 6.36 1.26 9.04
N LEU A 113 6.13 1.70 7.81
CA LEU A 113 5.43 0.92 6.79
C LEU A 113 6.10 -0.45 6.55
N SER A 114 7.44 -0.48 6.43
CA SER A 114 8.17 -1.72 6.18
C SER A 114 8.15 -2.70 7.36
N ARG A 115 7.87 -2.23 8.57
CA ARG A 115 7.79 -3.04 9.80
C ARG A 115 6.39 -3.55 10.10
N ALA A 116 5.36 -2.88 9.57
CA ALA A 116 3.98 -3.26 9.83
C ALA A 116 3.66 -4.66 9.28
N ARG A 117 2.98 -5.48 10.10
CA ARG A 117 2.61 -6.86 9.80
C ARG A 117 1.18 -7.11 10.27
N LEU A 118 0.37 -7.71 9.39
CA LEU A 118 -0.96 -8.20 9.74
C LEU A 118 -1.07 -9.67 9.32
N ALA A 119 -1.30 -10.56 10.27
CA ALA A 119 -1.52 -11.98 10.00
C ALA A 119 -2.84 -12.19 9.24
N LEU A 120 -2.80 -12.90 8.12
CA LEU A 120 -3.97 -13.08 7.23
C LEU A 120 -5.06 -13.98 7.81
N GLY A 121 -4.74 -14.83 8.78
CA GLY A 121 -5.71 -15.66 9.51
C GLY A 121 -6.53 -14.91 10.56
N SER A 122 -6.23 -13.64 10.80
CA SER A 122 -6.94 -12.82 11.77
C SER A 122 -8.20 -12.20 11.17
N PRO A 123 -9.36 -12.25 11.85
CA PRO A 123 -10.55 -11.57 11.38
C PRO A 123 -10.33 -10.06 11.38
N SER A 124 -10.30 -9.46 10.18
CA SER A 124 -10.09 -8.03 9.96
C SER A 124 -10.54 -7.65 8.56
N ILE A 125 -10.94 -6.39 8.36
CA ILE A 125 -11.34 -5.86 7.06
C ILE A 125 -10.19 -6.01 6.04
N LEU A 126 -8.97 -5.65 6.43
CA LEU A 126 -7.82 -5.79 5.53
C LEU A 126 -7.47 -7.25 5.25
N GLY A 127 -7.62 -8.14 6.24
CA GLY A 127 -7.48 -9.59 6.07
C GLY A 127 -8.54 -10.15 5.11
N TYR A 128 -9.80 -9.72 5.25
CA TYR A 128 -10.89 -10.11 4.36
C TYR A 128 -10.61 -9.73 2.89
N LEU A 129 -10.12 -8.51 2.65
CA LEU A 129 -9.73 -8.04 1.33
C LEU A 129 -8.58 -8.85 0.69
N THR A 130 -7.83 -9.61 1.48
CA THR A 130 -6.79 -10.51 0.94
C THR A 130 -7.34 -11.89 0.56
N SER A 131 -8.54 -12.22 1.00
CA SER A 131 -9.18 -13.51 0.75
C SER A 131 -10.16 -13.45 -0.41
N ILE A 132 -10.87 -12.33 -0.56
CA ILE A 132 -11.92 -12.14 -1.57
C ILE A 132 -11.61 -10.86 -2.37
N PRO A 133 -11.60 -10.95 -3.72
CA PRO A 133 -11.40 -9.79 -4.59
C PRO A 133 -12.57 -8.80 -4.46
N THR A 134 -12.41 -7.78 -3.65
CA THR A 134 -13.44 -6.77 -3.38
C THR A 134 -12.83 -5.44 -2.97
N SER A 135 -13.66 -4.46 -2.67
CA SER A 135 -13.27 -3.18 -2.10
C SER A 135 -14.09 -2.88 -0.85
N TYR A 136 -13.53 -2.07 0.02
CA TYR A 136 -14.16 -1.58 1.23
C TYR A 136 -14.05 -0.06 1.28
N ARG A 137 -15.15 0.60 1.68
CA ARG A 137 -15.16 2.01 2.01
C ARG A 137 -16.00 2.21 3.27
N GLY A 138 -15.43 2.86 4.25
CA GLY A 138 -16.15 3.15 5.49
C GLY A 138 -15.23 3.27 6.69
N ARG A 139 -15.87 3.30 7.84
CA ARG A 139 -15.22 3.46 9.14
C ARG A 139 -14.64 2.14 9.63
N ILE A 140 -13.49 2.21 10.32
CA ILE A 140 -12.78 1.02 10.77
C ILE A 140 -12.63 0.91 12.30
N HIS A 141 -13.30 1.79 13.07
CA HIS A 141 -13.08 1.85 14.52
C HIS A 141 -13.46 0.57 15.27
N HIS A 142 -14.34 -0.26 14.72
CA HIS A 142 -14.70 -1.54 15.30
C HIS A 142 -13.76 -2.68 14.92
N ASP A 143 -12.90 -2.48 13.90
CA ASP A 143 -11.89 -3.45 13.48
C ASP A 143 -10.54 -3.11 14.14
N ILE A 144 -10.38 -3.57 15.37
CA ILE A 144 -9.19 -3.30 16.18
C ILE A 144 -7.91 -3.74 15.45
N ARG A 145 -7.92 -4.88 14.76
CA ARG A 145 -6.73 -5.43 14.10
C ARG A 145 -6.29 -4.63 12.87
N SER A 146 -7.23 -4.25 12.00
CA SER A 146 -6.90 -3.35 10.90
C SER A 146 -6.48 -1.99 11.42
N ARG A 147 -7.09 -1.52 12.50
CA ARG A 147 -6.77 -0.24 13.13
C ARG A 147 -5.33 -0.23 13.66
N ASP A 148 -4.96 -1.20 14.47
CA ASP A 148 -3.62 -1.31 15.06
C ASP A 148 -2.55 -1.46 13.97
N PHE A 149 -2.82 -2.29 12.96
CA PHE A 149 -1.94 -2.40 11.80
C PHE A 149 -1.74 -1.07 11.07
N LEU A 150 -2.80 -0.28 10.88
CA LEU A 150 -2.69 1.02 10.23
C LEU A 150 -1.99 2.06 11.12
N ILE A 151 -2.14 1.99 12.45
CA ILE A 151 -1.35 2.81 13.39
C ILE A 151 0.14 2.49 13.22
N ASP A 152 0.50 1.22 13.24
CA ASP A 152 1.89 0.77 13.08
C ASP A 152 2.46 1.17 11.71
N ALA A 153 1.67 1.06 10.65
CA ALA A 153 2.10 1.35 9.29
C ALA A 153 2.17 2.85 8.98
N LEU A 154 1.18 3.62 9.43
CA LEU A 154 0.91 4.98 8.97
C LEU A 154 0.92 6.03 10.10
N GLY A 155 1.12 5.59 11.34
CA GLY A 155 1.21 6.46 12.53
C GLY A 155 -0.12 6.95 13.10
N SER A 156 -1.24 6.74 12.41
CA SER A 156 -2.58 7.09 12.89
C SER A 156 -3.68 6.38 12.12
N VAL A 157 -4.87 6.36 12.67
CA VAL A 157 -6.07 5.81 12.02
C VAL A 157 -6.97 6.96 11.56
N PRO A 158 -7.43 6.95 10.32
CA PRO A 158 -8.44 7.88 9.84
C PRO A 158 -9.84 7.42 10.26
N ASP A 159 -10.80 8.34 10.23
CA ASP A 159 -12.21 8.01 10.46
C ASP A 159 -12.77 7.10 9.38
N GLU A 160 -12.41 7.36 8.12
CA GLU A 160 -12.84 6.58 6.97
C GLU A 160 -11.65 6.16 6.12
N ILE A 161 -11.75 4.94 5.60
CA ILE A 161 -10.78 4.38 4.66
C ILE A 161 -11.46 3.94 3.37
N THR A 162 -10.68 3.94 2.31
CA THR A 162 -10.97 3.19 1.09
C THR A 162 -9.85 2.18 0.89
N ALA A 163 -10.22 0.91 0.77
CA ALA A 163 -9.27 -0.17 0.53
C ALA A 163 -9.81 -1.10 -0.56
N PHE A 164 -8.93 -1.66 -1.37
CA PHE A 164 -9.29 -2.55 -2.47
C PHE A 164 -8.27 -3.65 -2.68
N SER A 165 -8.74 -4.82 -3.10
CA SER A 165 -7.88 -5.95 -3.40
C SER A 165 -7.04 -5.70 -4.65
N ILE A 166 -5.74 -5.90 -4.57
CA ILE A 166 -4.82 -5.92 -5.70
C ILE A 166 -4.77 -7.35 -6.23
N THR A 167 -5.24 -7.58 -7.45
CA THR A 167 -5.44 -8.94 -7.97
C THR A 167 -4.72 -9.17 -9.29
N ALA A 168 -4.16 -10.37 -9.46
CA ALA A 168 -3.66 -10.84 -10.74
C ALA A 168 -3.92 -12.34 -10.91
N ARG A 169 -4.33 -12.77 -12.10
CA ARG A 169 -4.60 -14.17 -12.44
C ARG A 169 -5.53 -14.88 -11.44
N GLY A 170 -6.60 -14.22 -11.04
CA GLY A 170 -7.58 -14.76 -10.09
C GLY A 170 -7.10 -14.85 -8.64
N ARG A 171 -5.92 -14.33 -8.31
CA ARG A 171 -5.38 -14.34 -6.94
C ARG A 171 -5.22 -12.93 -6.40
N VAL A 172 -5.44 -12.77 -5.10
CA VAL A 172 -5.15 -11.52 -4.41
C VAL A 172 -3.67 -11.48 -4.02
N LEU A 173 -2.98 -10.45 -4.49
CA LEU A 173 -1.56 -10.19 -4.21
C LEU A 173 -1.36 -9.25 -3.02
N GLY A 174 -2.38 -8.46 -2.68
CA GLY A 174 -2.29 -7.47 -1.64
C GLY A 174 -3.49 -6.54 -1.59
N VAL A 175 -3.33 -5.43 -0.89
CA VAL A 175 -4.37 -4.42 -0.68
C VAL A 175 -3.81 -3.04 -1.03
N GLY A 176 -4.54 -2.29 -1.85
CA GLY A 176 -4.39 -0.85 -2.01
C GLY A 176 -5.22 -0.13 -0.96
N TYR A 177 -4.68 0.92 -0.39
CA TYR A 177 -5.26 1.69 0.70
C TYR A 177 -5.18 3.18 0.42
N ALA A 178 -6.23 3.90 0.80
CA ALA A 178 -6.27 5.36 0.82
C ALA A 178 -7.18 5.87 1.94
N ASP A 179 -6.83 7.01 2.52
CA ASP A 179 -7.67 7.73 3.48
C ASP A 179 -7.89 9.19 3.09
N GLY A 180 -8.90 9.82 3.71
CA GLY A 180 -9.25 11.20 3.39
C GLY A 180 -9.61 11.36 1.91
N VAL A 181 -10.32 10.38 1.34
CA VAL A 181 -10.63 10.35 -0.09
C VAL A 181 -11.68 11.40 -0.44
N TYR A 182 -11.29 12.34 -1.29
CA TYR A 182 -12.15 13.41 -1.78
C TYR A 182 -12.89 13.04 -3.07
N ALA A 183 -12.48 11.99 -3.75
CA ALA A 183 -13.09 11.52 -4.98
C ALA A 183 -13.77 10.17 -4.78
N SER A 184 -15.01 10.06 -5.21
CA SER A 184 -15.76 8.81 -5.13
C SER A 184 -15.42 7.90 -6.32
N LEU A 185 -14.32 7.14 -6.22
CA LEU A 185 -14.18 5.97 -7.10
C LEU A 185 -15.25 4.94 -6.72
N LYS A 186 -15.98 4.45 -7.71
CA LYS A 186 -16.98 3.39 -7.52
C LYS A 186 -16.31 2.05 -7.25
N GLY A 187 -17.04 1.09 -6.72
CA GLY A 187 -16.49 -0.23 -6.39
C GLY A 187 -15.92 -0.97 -7.61
N ASP A 188 -16.55 -0.84 -8.78
CA ASP A 188 -16.08 -1.40 -10.05
C ASP A 188 -14.80 -0.71 -10.57
N GLU A 189 -14.67 0.59 -10.40
CA GLU A 189 -13.44 1.36 -10.72
C GLU A 189 -12.28 0.95 -9.80
N LEU A 190 -12.54 0.76 -8.50
CA LEU A 190 -11.55 0.24 -7.55
C LEU A 190 -11.14 -1.18 -7.89
N ALA A 191 -12.08 -2.04 -8.27
CA ALA A 191 -11.79 -3.39 -8.72
C ALA A 191 -10.96 -3.41 -10.01
N GLN A 192 -11.27 -2.53 -10.97
CA GLN A 192 -10.47 -2.34 -12.18
C GLN A 192 -9.06 -1.88 -11.85
N LEU A 193 -8.91 -0.88 -10.99
CA LEU A 193 -7.63 -0.37 -10.54
C LEU A 193 -6.81 -1.48 -9.87
N GLY A 194 -7.43 -2.25 -8.96
CA GLY A 194 -6.78 -3.37 -8.29
C GLY A 194 -6.27 -4.45 -9.26
N ARG A 195 -7.03 -4.76 -10.31
CA ARG A 195 -6.59 -5.69 -11.36
C ARG A 195 -5.42 -5.14 -12.17
N GLN A 196 -5.47 -3.89 -12.58
CA GLN A 196 -4.38 -3.27 -13.36
C GLN A 196 -3.07 -3.18 -12.57
N VAL A 197 -3.15 -2.74 -11.31
CA VAL A 197 -2.00 -2.72 -10.40
C VAL A 197 -1.42 -4.12 -10.22
N GLY A 198 -2.25 -5.11 -9.96
CA GLY A 198 -1.80 -6.49 -9.75
C GLY A 198 -1.13 -7.09 -11.00
N GLN A 199 -1.71 -6.89 -12.17
CA GLN A 199 -1.12 -7.34 -13.44
C GLN A 199 0.23 -6.66 -13.70
N ALA A 200 0.33 -5.35 -13.48
CA ALA A 200 1.57 -4.61 -13.65
C ALA A 200 2.65 -5.05 -12.66
N LEU A 201 2.31 -5.26 -11.38
CA LEU A 201 3.22 -5.81 -10.39
C LEU A 201 3.74 -7.19 -10.81
N LEU A 202 2.85 -8.11 -11.22
CA LEU A 202 3.23 -9.44 -11.64
C LEU A 202 4.14 -9.41 -12.87
N ARG A 203 3.84 -8.57 -13.86
CA ARG A 203 4.65 -8.39 -15.07
C ARG A 203 6.06 -7.89 -14.72
N THR A 204 6.16 -6.84 -13.92
CA THR A 204 7.43 -6.22 -13.56
C THR A 204 8.29 -7.12 -12.65
N TYR A 205 7.66 -7.90 -11.78
CA TYR A 205 8.36 -8.91 -10.97
C TYR A 205 9.00 -10.00 -11.84
N ARG A 206 8.27 -10.53 -12.81
CA ARG A 206 8.79 -11.54 -13.72
C ARG A 206 9.96 -11.03 -14.55
N ALA A 207 9.86 -9.82 -15.06
CA ALA A 207 10.96 -9.19 -15.79
C ALA A 207 12.22 -9.07 -14.92
N ALA A 208 12.06 -8.67 -13.65
CA ALA A 208 13.18 -8.55 -12.72
C ALA A 208 13.85 -9.92 -12.41
N THR A 209 13.07 -10.99 -12.21
CA THR A 209 13.61 -12.32 -11.93
C THR A 209 14.33 -12.92 -13.13
N HIS A 210 13.85 -12.70 -14.34
CA HIS A 210 14.55 -13.15 -15.57
C HIS A 210 15.90 -12.46 -15.77
N LEU A 211 16.01 -11.18 -15.42
CA LEU A 211 17.29 -10.45 -15.53
C LEU A 211 18.33 -10.94 -14.51
N ILE A 212 17.89 -11.33 -13.32
CA ILE A 212 18.80 -11.89 -12.28
C ILE A 212 19.30 -13.27 -12.70
N GLY A 213 18.43 -14.14 -13.25
CA GLY A 213 18.81 -15.47 -13.72
C GLY A 213 19.89 -15.42 -14.81
N ARG A 214 19.73 -14.56 -15.82
CA ARG A 214 20.72 -14.40 -16.92
C ARG A 214 22.10 -13.98 -16.44
N ARG A 215 22.20 -13.09 -15.45
CA ARG A 215 23.51 -12.65 -14.91
C ARG A 215 24.24 -13.75 -14.16
N HIS A 216 23.53 -14.72 -13.60
CA HIS A 216 24.15 -15.88 -12.95
C HIS A 216 24.72 -16.87 -13.98
N ASP A 217 24.05 -17.06 -15.12
CA ASP A 217 24.51 -17.97 -16.16
C ASP A 217 25.73 -17.42 -16.92
N GLU A 218 25.84 -16.11 -17.10
CA GLU A 218 26.97 -15.44 -17.74
C GLU A 218 28.22 -15.36 -16.84
N GLY A 219 28.07 -15.43 -15.50
CA GLY A 219 29.16 -15.37 -14.54
C GLY A 219 29.89 -16.69 -14.26
N ILE A 220 29.39 -17.82 -14.76
CA ILE A 220 29.95 -19.16 -14.51
C ILE A 220 30.83 -19.63 -15.69
N SER A 221 30.95 -18.85 -16.78
CA SER A 221 31.68 -19.22 -18.01
C SER A 221 33.10 -18.65 -18.08
N HIS A 222 33.77 -18.47 -16.93
CA HIS A 222 35.22 -18.11 -16.91
C HIS A 222 35.99 -19.01 -15.96
#